data_dea9659ebcddc2d8da81b0b49e133cc2
#
_entry.id   dea9659ebcddc2d8da81b0b49e133cc2
#
_cell.length_a   1.000
_cell.length_b   1.000
_cell.length_c   1.000
_cell.angle_alpha   90.00
_cell.angle_beta   90.00
_cell.angle_gamma   90.00
#
_symmetry.space_group_name_H-M   'P 1'
#
loop_
_entity.id
_entity.type
_entity.pdbx_description
1 polymer ?
#
loop_
_entity_poly.entity_id
_entity_poly.type
_entity_poly.pdbx_seq_one_letter_code
_entity_poly.pdbx_strand_id
1 'polypeptide(L)'
;MKPVLLFSLLLWLTLSQALGYDFVVAQDGSGQFRTVQEAFNAVPDFRKKVTTIFVKKGVYKEKLILAGSKNLVRLIGEDRKKTILTYDDYNQKKNIFGEDKGTSGSASCYIYGADFTAENLTFQNSSGPVGQAVAMWVAGDKARFKNCRFLGFQDTLYTYGYGSRQYYEDCYIEGTVDFIFGSSTAWFERCTIFCKTGGFVTAASTPDSTRYGYVFNQCRLTGNAPAGSFYLGRPWRPYAKTVYLRCELGKQIKPEGWDHWDKESNKQTARYAEYQSRGPGAAPKQRVAWARQLSDAEAQQYTLQTVLRGWDPTQE
;
A
#
# COMPACT_ATOMS: atom_id res chain seq x y z
N MET A 1 14.10 46.86 -6.31
CA MET A 1 14.11 45.39 -6.59
C MET A 1 12.99 44.57 -5.93
N LYS A 2 11.82 45.11 -5.69
CA LYS A 2 10.66 44.38 -5.07
C LYS A 2 9.51 43.96 -6.01
N PRO A 3 9.39 44.45 -7.30
CA PRO A 3 8.24 44.03 -8.11
C PRO A 3 8.39 42.67 -8.81
N VAL A 4 9.60 42.14 -8.98
CA VAL A 4 9.84 40.88 -9.71
C VAL A 4 9.34 39.67 -8.91
N LEU A 5 9.47 39.64 -7.57
CA LEU A 5 8.98 38.55 -6.71
C LEU A 5 7.45 38.50 -6.65
N LEU A 6 6.78 39.64 -6.63
CA LEU A 6 5.29 39.69 -6.58
C LEU A 6 4.70 39.22 -7.92
N PHE A 7 5.31 39.54 -9.05
CA PHE A 7 4.82 39.11 -10.36
C PHE A 7 4.99 37.61 -10.60
N SER A 8 6.09 37.04 -10.12
CA SER A 8 6.27 35.58 -10.18
C SER A 8 5.23 34.85 -9.32
N LEU A 9 4.96 35.30 -8.08
CA LEU A 9 3.97 34.69 -7.18
C LEU A 9 2.56 34.72 -7.75
N LEU A 10 2.14 35.84 -8.38
CA LEU A 10 0.85 35.97 -9.06
C LEU A 10 0.74 35.06 -10.30
N LEU A 11 1.80 34.90 -11.08
CA LEU A 11 1.82 34.00 -12.25
C LEU A 11 1.67 32.53 -11.86
N TRP A 12 2.27 32.14 -10.72
CA TRP A 12 2.17 30.79 -10.17
C TRP A 12 0.77 30.47 -9.62
N LEU A 13 0.15 31.42 -8.92
CA LEU A 13 -1.23 31.28 -8.41
C LEU A 13 -2.25 31.09 -9.56
N THR A 14 -2.04 31.80 -10.70
CA THR A 14 -2.94 31.68 -11.86
C THR A 14 -2.75 30.36 -12.61
N LEU A 15 -1.53 29.80 -12.67
CA LEU A 15 -1.27 28.53 -13.34
C LEU A 15 -1.81 27.32 -12.54
N SER A 16 -1.69 27.34 -11.22
CA SER A 16 -2.24 26.28 -10.36
C SER A 16 -3.77 26.29 -10.36
N GLN A 17 -4.39 27.46 -10.36
CA GLN A 17 -5.85 27.59 -10.45
C GLN A 17 -6.40 27.18 -11.82
N ALA A 18 -5.65 27.40 -12.90
CA ALA A 18 -6.03 26.99 -14.26
C ALA A 18 -6.02 25.44 -14.40
N LEU A 19 -5.21 24.73 -13.59
CA LEU A 19 -5.13 23.26 -13.58
C LEU A 19 -6.00 22.60 -12.51
N GLY A 20 -6.66 23.39 -11.64
CA GLY A 20 -7.56 22.88 -10.60
C GLY A 20 -6.85 22.20 -9.41
N TYR A 21 -5.55 22.44 -9.20
CA TYR A 21 -4.79 21.92 -8.07
C TYR A 21 -4.46 23.02 -7.05
N ASP A 22 -4.51 22.70 -5.74
CA ASP A 22 -4.10 23.65 -4.69
C ASP A 22 -2.57 23.86 -4.73
N PHE A 23 -1.80 22.76 -4.92
CA PHE A 23 -0.34 22.79 -4.96
C PHE A 23 0.21 22.02 -6.15
N VAL A 24 1.35 22.52 -6.69
CA VAL A 24 2.13 21.84 -7.73
C VAL A 24 3.56 21.67 -7.22
N VAL A 25 4.05 20.42 -7.26
CA VAL A 25 5.42 20.05 -6.91
C VAL A 25 6.19 19.78 -8.20
N ALA A 26 7.35 20.44 -8.40
CA ALA A 26 8.20 20.27 -9.55
C ALA A 26 9.67 20.55 -9.22
N GLN A 27 10.55 19.57 -9.44
CA GLN A 27 12.00 19.69 -9.15
C GLN A 27 12.68 20.79 -9.97
N ASP A 28 12.20 21.07 -11.19
CA ASP A 28 12.71 22.09 -12.08
C ASP A 28 12.35 23.53 -11.65
N GLY A 29 11.59 23.67 -10.56
CA GLY A 29 11.11 24.95 -10.05
C GLY A 29 9.91 25.51 -10.79
N SER A 30 9.26 24.74 -11.66
CA SER A 30 8.01 25.13 -12.34
C SER A 30 6.74 24.90 -11.49
N GLY A 31 6.86 24.51 -10.21
CA GLY A 31 5.79 24.40 -9.23
C GLY A 31 5.98 25.35 -8.04
N GLN A 32 4.99 25.42 -7.13
CA GLN A 32 5.14 26.19 -5.88
C GLN A 32 6.18 25.56 -4.95
N PHE A 33 6.34 24.22 -5.02
CA PHE A 33 7.27 23.47 -4.20
C PHE A 33 8.23 22.66 -5.07
N ARG A 34 9.45 22.46 -4.59
CA ARG A 34 10.43 21.59 -5.24
C ARG A 34 10.43 20.17 -4.69
N THR A 35 9.93 20.00 -3.47
CA THR A 35 9.85 18.72 -2.78
C THR A 35 8.41 18.39 -2.38
N VAL A 36 8.11 17.10 -2.29
CA VAL A 36 6.78 16.63 -1.85
C VAL A 36 6.58 16.90 -0.37
N GLN A 37 7.65 16.81 0.45
CA GLN A 37 7.54 17.08 1.89
C GLN A 37 7.21 18.55 2.17
N GLU A 38 7.73 19.51 1.40
CA GLU A 38 7.34 20.93 1.51
C GLU A 38 5.84 21.10 1.26
N ALA A 39 5.28 20.45 0.22
CA ALA A 39 3.86 20.50 -0.08
C ALA A 39 3.02 19.85 1.05
N PHE A 40 3.45 18.71 1.60
CA PHE A 40 2.80 18.09 2.77
C PHE A 40 2.79 19.02 3.99
N ASN A 41 3.91 19.69 4.27
CA ASN A 41 4.01 20.64 5.37
C ASN A 41 3.08 21.86 5.18
N ALA A 42 2.88 22.30 3.95
CA ALA A 42 2.02 23.43 3.60
C ALA A 42 0.51 23.12 3.69
N VAL A 43 0.10 21.84 3.71
CA VAL A 43 -1.31 21.49 3.96
C VAL A 43 -1.75 22.03 5.31
N PRO A 44 -2.85 22.79 5.41
CA PRO A 44 -3.34 23.28 6.70
C PRO A 44 -3.77 22.12 7.63
N ASP A 45 -3.46 22.22 8.90
CA ASP A 45 -3.90 21.24 9.90
C ASP A 45 -5.43 21.25 10.01
N PHE A 46 -6.03 20.07 10.12
CA PHE A 46 -7.47 19.86 10.30
C PHE A 46 -8.35 20.56 9.26
N ARG A 47 -7.84 20.76 8.05
CA ARG A 47 -8.60 21.36 6.94
C ARG A 47 -9.88 20.55 6.68
N LYS A 48 -10.99 21.25 6.37
CA LYS A 48 -12.31 20.66 6.10
C LYS A 48 -12.60 20.47 4.61
N LYS A 49 -11.65 20.80 3.74
CA LYS A 49 -11.74 20.66 2.29
C LYS A 49 -10.55 19.86 1.79
N VAL A 50 -10.73 19.13 0.71
CA VAL A 50 -9.63 18.40 0.06
C VAL A 50 -8.53 19.38 -0.33
N THR A 51 -7.27 18.98 -0.08
CA THR A 51 -6.09 19.64 -0.62
C THR A 51 -5.51 18.77 -1.72
N THR A 52 -5.55 19.27 -2.94
CA THR A 52 -5.04 18.56 -4.11
C THR A 52 -3.60 18.99 -4.41
N ILE A 53 -2.69 18.02 -4.39
CA ILE A 53 -1.26 18.20 -4.68
C ILE A 53 -0.92 17.46 -5.97
N PHE A 54 -0.51 18.19 -7.00
CA PHE A 54 -0.03 17.61 -8.24
C PHE A 54 1.49 17.52 -8.24
N VAL A 55 2.04 16.34 -8.53
CA VAL A 55 3.49 16.07 -8.55
C VAL A 55 3.93 15.79 -9.98
N LYS A 56 4.76 16.67 -10.54
CA LYS A 56 5.33 16.49 -11.88
C LYS A 56 6.27 15.29 -11.92
N LYS A 57 6.55 14.80 -13.14
CA LYS A 57 7.54 13.73 -13.38
C LYS A 57 8.87 14.08 -12.73
N GLY A 58 9.46 13.10 -12.06
CA GLY A 58 10.73 13.23 -11.36
C GLY A 58 10.95 12.08 -10.39
N VAL A 59 12.19 11.95 -9.93
CA VAL A 59 12.55 11.00 -8.85
C VAL A 59 12.78 11.82 -7.59
N TYR A 60 11.81 11.80 -6.70
CA TYR A 60 11.82 12.52 -5.43
C TYR A 60 12.39 11.62 -4.36
N LYS A 61 13.71 11.75 -4.10
CA LYS A 61 14.40 10.98 -3.05
C LYS A 61 14.23 11.68 -1.71
N GLU A 62 13.10 11.45 -1.08
CA GLU A 62 12.67 12.09 0.16
C GLU A 62 12.09 11.06 1.13
N LYS A 63 12.36 11.21 2.43
CA LYS A 63 11.61 10.49 3.46
C LYS A 63 10.36 11.29 3.79
N LEU A 64 9.21 10.81 3.32
CA LEU A 64 7.96 11.54 3.35
C LEU A 64 7.12 11.20 4.58
N ILE A 65 6.59 12.23 5.23
CA ILE A 65 5.68 12.09 6.38
C ILE A 65 4.49 13.03 6.20
N LEU A 66 3.30 12.45 5.99
CA LEU A 66 2.04 13.18 6.09
C LEU A 66 1.51 13.00 7.52
N ALA A 67 1.56 14.06 8.32
CA ALA A 67 1.15 14.04 9.74
C ALA A 67 -0.34 13.75 9.91
N GLY A 68 -0.74 13.21 11.08
CA GLY A 68 -2.13 12.86 11.38
C GLY A 68 -3.10 14.06 11.43
N SER A 69 -2.61 15.28 11.56
CA SER A 69 -3.41 16.51 11.45
C SER A 69 -3.71 16.92 10.01
N LYS A 70 -3.01 16.35 9.00
CA LYS A 70 -3.12 16.67 7.57
C LYS A 70 -4.11 15.71 6.89
N ASN A 71 -5.40 15.93 7.08
CA ASN A 71 -6.48 15.11 6.52
C ASN A 71 -6.94 15.62 5.15
N LEU A 72 -7.69 14.79 4.42
CA LEU A 72 -8.29 15.14 3.13
C LEU A 72 -7.25 15.59 2.09
N VAL A 73 -6.15 14.84 1.96
CA VAL A 73 -5.10 15.13 0.99
C VAL A 73 -5.24 14.22 -0.22
N ARG A 74 -5.29 14.82 -1.42
CA ARG A 74 -5.26 14.12 -2.70
C ARG A 74 -3.92 14.37 -3.39
N LEU A 75 -3.09 13.34 -3.53
CA LEU A 75 -1.77 13.38 -4.16
C LEU A 75 -1.83 12.75 -5.54
N ILE A 76 -1.54 13.52 -6.59
CA ILE A 76 -1.68 13.08 -7.99
C ILE A 76 -0.33 13.18 -8.67
N GLY A 77 0.16 12.07 -9.21
CA GLY A 77 1.34 12.06 -10.05
C GLY A 77 1.01 12.34 -11.52
N GLU A 78 1.90 13.02 -12.20
CA GLU A 78 1.76 13.29 -13.62
C GLU A 78 1.86 12.01 -14.48
N ASP A 79 2.67 11.04 -14.03
CA ASP A 79 2.86 9.76 -14.72
C ASP A 79 3.19 8.66 -13.71
N ARG A 80 2.41 7.60 -13.71
CA ARG A 80 2.56 6.45 -12.80
C ARG A 80 3.98 5.88 -12.71
N LYS A 81 4.73 5.86 -13.81
CA LYS A 81 6.07 5.26 -13.88
C LYS A 81 7.21 6.27 -13.74
N LYS A 82 6.92 7.54 -13.96
CA LYS A 82 7.92 8.62 -14.00
C LYS A 82 7.81 9.59 -12.82
N THR A 83 6.73 9.53 -12.03
CA THR A 83 6.60 10.27 -10.78
C THR A 83 6.89 9.31 -9.64
N ILE A 84 8.14 9.30 -9.16
CA ILE A 84 8.67 8.30 -8.23
C ILE A 84 9.02 8.97 -6.91
N LEU A 85 8.35 8.53 -5.84
CA LEU A 85 8.63 8.91 -4.47
C LEU A 85 9.43 7.77 -3.83
N THR A 86 10.69 8.02 -3.46
CA THR A 86 11.62 6.97 -3.05
C THR A 86 12.52 7.40 -1.89
N TYR A 87 12.92 6.42 -1.08
CA TYR A 87 14.00 6.55 -0.12
C TYR A 87 14.70 5.19 0.03
N ASP A 88 15.78 5.11 0.84
CA ASP A 88 16.64 3.92 0.94
C ASP A 88 16.94 3.49 2.38
N ASP A 89 16.00 3.76 3.30
CA ASP A 89 16.12 3.25 4.67
C ASP A 89 15.70 1.77 4.75
N TYR A 90 16.37 1.00 5.61
CA TYR A 90 16.06 -0.39 5.91
C TYR A 90 16.27 -0.68 7.40
N ASN A 91 15.81 -1.82 7.87
CA ASN A 91 15.75 -2.17 9.29
C ASN A 91 17.08 -1.96 10.01
N GLN A 92 18.18 -2.54 9.51
CA GLN A 92 19.50 -2.50 10.15
C GLN A 92 20.28 -1.20 9.85
N LYS A 93 19.76 -0.28 9.03
CA LYS A 93 20.40 1.01 8.79
C LYS A 93 20.40 1.81 10.09
N LYS A 94 21.59 2.28 10.49
CA LYS A 94 21.74 3.00 11.75
C LYS A 94 21.17 4.42 11.68
N ASN A 95 20.59 4.87 12.78
CA ASN A 95 20.25 6.26 13.02
C ASN A 95 21.49 7.04 13.51
N ILE A 96 21.31 8.34 13.79
CA ILE A 96 22.42 9.21 14.26
C ILE A 96 22.99 8.81 15.64
N PHE A 97 22.28 7.98 16.38
CA PHE A 97 22.70 7.47 17.70
C PHE A 97 23.31 6.05 17.60
N GLY A 98 23.48 5.50 16.39
CA GLY A 98 24.01 4.16 16.17
C GLY A 98 23.03 3.02 16.40
N GLU A 99 21.73 3.31 16.60
CA GLU A 99 20.67 2.33 16.77
C GLU A 99 20.08 1.90 15.43
N ASP A 100 19.57 0.66 15.34
CA ASP A 100 18.84 0.21 14.16
C ASP A 100 17.52 0.99 14.01
N LYS A 101 17.21 1.39 12.77
CA LYS A 101 15.95 2.07 12.47
C LYS A 101 14.73 1.18 12.72
N GLY A 102 14.91 -0.13 12.63
CA GLY A 102 13.83 -1.09 12.70
C GLY A 102 12.93 -1.03 11.45
N THR A 103 12.06 -2.03 11.30
CA THR A 103 11.09 -2.06 10.20
C THR A 103 10.23 -0.79 10.18
N SER A 104 9.75 -0.37 11.34
CA SER A 104 8.91 0.83 11.49
C SER A 104 9.61 2.13 11.13
N GLY A 105 10.93 2.23 11.33
CA GLY A 105 11.72 3.40 10.96
C GLY A 105 12.21 3.40 9.51
N SER A 106 11.97 2.33 8.75
CA SER A 106 12.53 2.15 7.40
C SER A 106 11.67 2.73 6.27
N ALA A 107 10.42 3.13 6.51
CA ALA A 107 9.54 3.51 5.43
C ALA A 107 10.01 4.74 4.66
N SER A 108 9.85 4.70 3.34
CA SER A 108 10.10 5.85 2.46
C SER A 108 9.00 6.89 2.59
N CYS A 109 7.75 6.45 2.76
CA CYS A 109 6.59 7.34 2.87
C CYS A 109 5.67 6.86 4.01
N TYR A 110 5.28 7.78 4.89
CA TYR A 110 4.34 7.56 6.00
C TYR A 110 3.09 8.41 5.79
N ILE A 111 1.93 7.77 5.83
CA ILE A 111 0.62 8.44 5.76
C ILE A 111 -0.13 8.20 7.07
N TYR A 112 -0.17 9.22 7.91
CA TYR A 112 -0.94 9.21 9.16
C TYR A 112 -2.28 9.96 9.02
N GLY A 113 -2.38 10.90 8.06
CA GLY A 113 -3.60 11.66 7.79
C GLY A 113 -4.74 10.77 7.28
N ALA A 114 -5.95 10.98 7.78
CA ALA A 114 -7.15 10.29 7.30
C ALA A 114 -7.65 10.86 5.96
N ASP A 115 -8.49 10.07 5.26
CA ASP A 115 -9.08 10.43 3.97
C ASP A 115 -8.01 10.82 2.92
N PHE A 116 -6.90 10.11 2.92
CA PHE A 116 -5.81 10.30 1.96
C PHE A 116 -6.10 9.58 0.64
N THR A 117 -5.87 10.25 -0.47
CA THR A 117 -5.96 9.64 -1.79
C THR A 117 -4.65 9.83 -2.57
N ALA A 118 -4.16 8.78 -3.23
CA ALA A 118 -3.02 8.84 -4.15
C ALA A 118 -3.37 8.25 -5.52
N GLU A 119 -2.97 8.94 -6.58
CA GLU A 119 -3.23 8.51 -7.96
C GLU A 119 -1.99 8.67 -8.84
N ASN A 120 -1.75 7.70 -9.73
CA ASN A 120 -0.72 7.77 -10.77
C ASN A 120 0.71 8.00 -10.23
N LEU A 121 1.09 7.35 -9.13
CA LEU A 121 2.38 7.50 -8.45
C LEU A 121 3.12 6.17 -8.31
N THR A 122 4.43 6.23 -8.21
CA THR A 122 5.27 5.14 -7.72
C THR A 122 5.80 5.48 -6.33
N PHE A 123 5.53 4.61 -5.35
CA PHE A 123 6.16 4.60 -4.03
C PHE A 123 7.21 3.49 -4.01
N GLN A 124 8.44 3.81 -3.67
CA GLN A 124 9.55 2.87 -3.75
C GLN A 124 10.41 2.92 -2.48
N ASN A 125 10.89 1.76 -2.04
CA ASN A 125 12.08 1.68 -1.22
C ASN A 125 13.23 1.17 -2.09
N SER A 126 14.27 1.98 -2.23
CA SER A 126 15.40 1.72 -3.13
C SER A 126 16.63 1.11 -2.44
N SER A 127 16.50 0.63 -1.19
CA SER A 127 17.60 -0.01 -0.45
C SER A 127 18.04 -1.36 -1.05
N GLY A 128 17.19 -2.00 -1.86
CA GLY A 128 17.48 -3.31 -2.42
C GLY A 128 17.05 -4.48 -1.51
N PRO A 129 17.55 -5.71 -1.75
CA PRO A 129 17.19 -6.91 -0.98
C PRO A 129 18.02 -7.04 0.31
N VAL A 130 17.91 -6.07 1.20
CA VAL A 130 18.71 -5.93 2.44
C VAL A 130 17.93 -6.31 3.72
N GLY A 131 16.84 -7.05 3.59
CA GLY A 131 15.90 -7.34 4.69
C GLY A 131 14.70 -6.41 4.66
N GLN A 132 14.09 -6.16 5.82
CA GLN A 132 12.88 -5.35 5.94
C GLN A 132 13.14 -3.89 5.52
N ALA A 133 12.40 -3.43 4.51
CA ALA A 133 12.56 -2.09 3.95
C ALA A 133 11.23 -1.60 3.35
N VAL A 134 10.51 -0.80 4.09
CA VAL A 134 9.15 -0.40 3.76
C VAL A 134 9.15 0.71 2.70
N ALA A 135 8.43 0.51 1.60
CA ALA A 135 8.20 1.58 0.62
C ALA A 135 7.08 2.53 1.09
N MET A 136 6.02 1.97 1.66
CA MET A 136 4.86 2.74 2.06
C MET A 136 4.29 2.23 3.39
N TRP A 137 4.15 3.13 4.37
CA TRP A 137 3.43 2.94 5.63
C TRP A 137 2.12 3.72 5.61
N VAL A 138 0.99 3.01 5.76
CA VAL A 138 -0.33 3.63 5.77
C VAL A 138 -1.00 3.37 7.11
N ALA A 139 -1.23 4.41 7.90
CA ALA A 139 -1.91 4.34 9.19
C ALA A 139 -3.25 5.11 9.21
N GLY A 140 -3.41 6.12 8.34
CA GLY A 140 -4.64 6.89 8.23
C GLY A 140 -5.85 6.03 7.83
N ASP A 141 -7.01 6.33 8.43
CA ASP A 141 -8.27 5.69 8.01
C ASP A 141 -8.75 6.22 6.66
N LYS A 142 -9.41 5.37 5.89
CA LYS A 142 -9.96 5.66 4.56
C LYS A 142 -8.89 6.11 3.54
N ALA A 143 -7.74 5.45 3.54
CA ALA A 143 -6.72 5.70 2.54
C ALA A 143 -7.05 4.98 1.22
N ARG A 144 -7.03 5.72 0.11
CA ARG A 144 -7.32 5.21 -1.24
C ARG A 144 -6.11 5.36 -2.16
N PHE A 145 -5.77 4.31 -2.87
CA PHE A 145 -4.70 4.30 -3.87
C PHE A 145 -5.27 3.79 -5.20
N LYS A 146 -5.15 4.59 -6.25
CA LYS A 146 -5.60 4.24 -7.59
C LYS A 146 -4.47 4.33 -8.59
N ASN A 147 -4.29 3.28 -9.40
CA ASN A 147 -3.26 3.24 -10.43
C ASN A 147 -1.86 3.61 -9.89
N CYS A 148 -1.51 3.16 -8.68
CA CYS A 148 -0.21 3.38 -8.05
C CYS A 148 0.70 2.15 -8.18
N ARG A 149 2.00 2.35 -7.95
CA ARG A 149 2.99 1.27 -7.87
C ARG A 149 3.68 1.31 -6.52
N PHE A 150 3.86 0.14 -5.91
CA PHE A 150 4.60 -0.05 -4.67
C PHE A 150 5.76 -1.00 -4.95
N LEU A 151 6.98 -0.47 -4.89
CA LEU A 151 8.18 -1.17 -5.31
C LEU A 151 9.11 -1.40 -4.13
N GLY A 152 9.46 -2.65 -3.89
CA GLY A 152 10.38 -3.05 -2.83
C GLY A 152 10.76 -4.52 -2.90
N PHE A 153 11.17 -5.05 -1.76
CA PHE A 153 11.54 -6.45 -1.56
C PHE A 153 10.80 -7.01 -0.35
N GLN A 154 11.48 -7.26 0.78
CA GLN A 154 10.81 -7.65 2.01
C GLN A 154 10.10 -6.45 2.63
N ASP A 155 8.86 -6.65 3.08
CA ASP A 155 8.06 -5.64 3.82
C ASP A 155 7.71 -4.38 2.99
N THR A 156 7.36 -4.51 1.69
CA THR A 156 7.14 -3.37 0.79
C THR A 156 6.00 -2.45 1.24
N LEU A 157 4.82 -3.00 1.52
CA LEU A 157 3.60 -2.24 1.87
C LEU A 157 3.14 -2.59 3.28
N TYR A 158 3.29 -1.65 4.21
CA TYR A 158 2.82 -1.76 5.59
C TYR A 158 1.46 -1.09 5.76
N THR A 159 0.43 -1.90 5.80
CA THR A 159 -0.95 -1.47 6.06
C THR A 159 -1.19 -1.48 7.57
N TYR A 160 -0.84 -0.39 8.24
CA TYR A 160 -0.86 -0.26 9.69
C TYR A 160 -2.20 0.31 10.20
N GLY A 161 -2.48 0.07 11.48
CA GLY A 161 -3.56 0.74 12.22
C GLY A 161 -4.78 -0.15 12.47
N TYR A 162 -5.06 -0.36 13.76
CA TYR A 162 -6.29 -1.02 14.20
C TYR A 162 -7.49 -0.14 13.83
N GLY A 163 -8.39 -0.71 13.05
CA GLY A 163 -9.57 0.02 12.58
C GLY A 163 -9.36 0.86 11.32
N SER A 164 -8.13 1.04 10.83
CA SER A 164 -7.86 1.69 9.54
C SER A 164 -8.44 0.88 8.38
N ARG A 165 -9.10 1.57 7.46
CA ARG A 165 -9.65 1.02 6.22
C ARG A 165 -8.84 1.54 5.05
N GLN A 166 -8.47 0.66 4.15
CA GLN A 166 -7.62 0.99 3.02
C GLN A 166 -8.14 0.35 1.75
N TYR A 167 -8.04 1.05 0.63
CA TYR A 167 -8.50 0.59 -0.68
C TYR A 167 -7.44 0.81 -1.74
N TYR A 168 -7.13 -0.24 -2.49
CA TYR A 168 -6.13 -0.25 -3.54
C TYR A 168 -6.78 -0.71 -4.84
N GLU A 169 -6.84 0.15 -5.86
CA GLU A 169 -7.46 -0.12 -7.14
C GLU A 169 -6.46 -0.03 -8.28
N ASP A 170 -6.42 -1.05 -9.15
CA ASP A 170 -5.55 -1.11 -10.33
C ASP A 170 -4.06 -0.87 -10.01
N CYS A 171 -3.65 -1.18 -8.78
CA CYS A 171 -2.29 -0.98 -8.31
C CYS A 171 -1.35 -2.12 -8.69
N TYR A 172 -0.07 -1.81 -8.79
CA TYR A 172 1.02 -2.77 -8.93
C TYR A 172 1.83 -2.83 -7.64
N ILE A 173 1.94 -4.01 -7.03
CA ILE A 173 2.64 -4.20 -5.76
C ILE A 173 3.64 -5.34 -5.95
N GLU A 174 4.92 -5.08 -5.71
CA GLU A 174 5.97 -6.08 -5.85
C GLU A 174 6.76 -6.31 -4.58
N GLY A 175 7.27 -7.52 -4.42
CA GLY A 175 8.16 -7.83 -3.30
C GLY A 175 8.59 -9.29 -3.21
N THR A 176 9.10 -9.65 -2.03
CA THR A 176 9.62 -10.98 -1.71
C THR A 176 8.92 -11.54 -0.47
N VAL A 177 9.47 -11.32 0.72
CA VAL A 177 8.95 -11.85 1.98
C VAL A 177 7.99 -10.83 2.60
N ASP A 178 6.78 -11.28 2.96
CA ASP A 178 5.80 -10.50 3.73
C ASP A 178 5.50 -9.11 3.14
N PHE A 179 5.50 -9.00 1.80
CA PHE A 179 5.57 -7.70 1.16
C PHE A 179 4.26 -6.89 1.18
N ILE A 180 3.15 -7.49 1.70
CA ILE A 180 1.93 -6.80 2.11
C ILE A 180 1.62 -7.25 3.53
N PHE A 181 1.81 -6.38 4.52
CA PHE A 181 1.72 -6.79 5.92
C PHE A 181 1.08 -5.72 6.79
N GLY A 182 0.60 -6.11 7.98
CA GLY A 182 0.01 -5.20 8.96
C GLY A 182 -1.39 -5.59 9.43
N SER A 183 -2.06 -4.64 10.09
CA SER A 183 -3.27 -4.89 10.89
C SER A 183 -4.55 -4.23 10.36
N SER A 184 -4.48 -3.44 9.29
CA SER A 184 -5.65 -2.74 8.75
C SER A 184 -6.65 -3.71 8.09
N THR A 185 -7.87 -3.23 7.87
CA THR A 185 -8.79 -3.82 6.88
C THR A 185 -8.48 -3.21 5.52
N ALA A 186 -7.98 -4.02 4.58
CA ALA A 186 -7.58 -3.53 3.25
C ALA A 186 -8.26 -4.33 2.12
N TRP A 187 -8.83 -3.61 1.17
CA TRP A 187 -9.38 -4.18 -0.05
C TRP A 187 -8.48 -3.87 -1.24
N PHE A 188 -8.08 -4.92 -1.94
CA PHE A 188 -7.28 -4.84 -3.16
C PHE A 188 -8.16 -5.23 -4.35
N GLU A 189 -8.45 -4.29 -5.23
CA GLU A 189 -9.31 -4.45 -6.39
C GLU A 189 -8.50 -4.46 -7.67
N ARG A 190 -8.55 -5.52 -8.45
CA ARG A 190 -7.87 -5.68 -9.76
C ARG A 190 -6.37 -5.35 -9.74
N CYS A 191 -5.71 -5.57 -8.59
CA CYS A 191 -4.29 -5.28 -8.45
C CYS A 191 -3.42 -6.36 -9.09
N THR A 192 -2.26 -5.95 -9.60
CA THR A 192 -1.19 -6.86 -9.98
C THR A 192 -0.22 -7.02 -8.80
N ILE A 193 -0.12 -8.24 -8.29
CA ILE A 193 0.76 -8.62 -7.19
C ILE A 193 1.94 -9.39 -7.80
N PHE A 194 3.13 -8.78 -7.78
CA PHE A 194 4.29 -9.30 -8.48
C PHE A 194 5.30 -9.93 -7.52
N CYS A 195 5.45 -11.23 -7.61
CA CYS A 195 6.33 -12.06 -6.80
C CYS A 195 7.74 -12.12 -7.41
N LYS A 196 8.78 -11.59 -6.74
CA LYS A 196 10.12 -11.42 -7.32
C LYS A 196 10.98 -12.68 -7.28
N THR A 197 11.28 -13.24 -6.12
CA THR A 197 12.23 -14.36 -5.97
C THR A 197 11.61 -15.57 -5.26
N GLY A 198 11.06 -15.38 -4.10
CA GLY A 198 10.40 -16.38 -3.26
C GLY A 198 9.96 -15.71 -1.96
N GLY A 199 9.02 -16.32 -1.24
CA GLY A 199 8.58 -15.81 0.05
C GLY A 199 7.08 -15.88 0.31
N PHE A 200 6.50 -14.80 0.81
CA PHE A 200 5.11 -14.73 1.25
C PHE A 200 4.48 -13.44 0.73
N VAL A 201 3.30 -13.55 0.11
CA VAL A 201 2.59 -12.37 -0.39
C VAL A 201 2.12 -11.52 0.77
N THR A 202 1.46 -12.15 1.77
CA THR A 202 0.89 -11.43 2.91
C THR A 202 1.42 -11.92 4.25
N ALA A 203 1.56 -10.97 5.20
CA ALA A 203 1.77 -11.23 6.63
C ALA A 203 0.78 -10.40 7.44
N ALA A 204 -0.47 -10.85 7.49
CA ALA A 204 -1.51 -10.13 8.20
C ALA A 204 -1.35 -10.23 9.72
N SER A 205 -1.69 -9.16 10.42
CA SER A 205 -1.77 -9.10 11.89
C SER A 205 -3.13 -8.60 12.37
N THR A 206 -4.19 -9.01 11.69
CA THR A 206 -5.57 -8.62 11.98
C THR A 206 -5.90 -8.89 13.44
N PRO A 207 -6.44 -7.92 14.20
CA PRO A 207 -6.89 -8.16 15.57
C PRO A 207 -8.08 -9.13 15.61
N ASP A 208 -8.24 -9.84 16.74
CA ASP A 208 -9.37 -10.75 16.93
C ASP A 208 -10.71 -10.00 16.79
N SER A 209 -10.81 -8.82 17.37
CA SER A 209 -12.00 -7.96 17.32
C SER A 209 -12.38 -7.44 15.94
N THR A 210 -11.49 -7.55 14.94
CA THR A 210 -11.74 -7.05 13.59
C THR A 210 -12.28 -8.16 12.69
N ARG A 211 -13.49 -7.98 12.16
CA ARG A 211 -14.19 -9.01 11.38
C ARG A 211 -13.47 -9.37 10.08
N TYR A 212 -12.92 -8.37 9.36
CA TYR A 212 -12.25 -8.53 8.08
C TYR A 212 -10.80 -8.00 8.14
N GLY A 213 -9.88 -8.70 7.47
CA GLY A 213 -8.50 -8.26 7.25
C GLY A 213 -8.27 -7.87 5.79
N TYR A 214 -7.41 -8.62 5.08
CA TYR A 214 -7.14 -8.38 3.68
C TYR A 214 -8.13 -9.11 2.77
N VAL A 215 -8.63 -8.40 1.78
CA VAL A 215 -9.47 -8.96 0.71
C VAL A 215 -8.86 -8.60 -0.64
N PHE A 216 -8.43 -9.59 -1.39
CA PHE A 216 -7.98 -9.46 -2.78
C PHE A 216 -9.12 -9.87 -3.70
N ASN A 217 -9.67 -8.95 -4.48
CA ASN A 217 -10.73 -9.23 -5.43
C ASN A 217 -10.25 -9.02 -6.86
N GLN A 218 -10.41 -10.05 -7.70
CA GLN A 218 -10.03 -10.01 -9.12
C GLN A 218 -8.55 -9.63 -9.35
N CYS A 219 -7.69 -9.89 -8.36
CA CYS A 219 -6.27 -9.59 -8.46
C CYS A 219 -5.53 -10.65 -9.28
N ARG A 220 -4.42 -10.25 -9.89
CA ARG A 220 -3.52 -11.14 -10.61
C ARG A 220 -2.20 -11.29 -9.86
N LEU A 221 -1.92 -12.49 -9.37
CA LEU A 221 -0.65 -12.84 -8.76
C LEU A 221 0.28 -13.41 -9.85
N THR A 222 1.35 -12.70 -10.15
CA THR A 222 2.30 -13.05 -11.21
C THR A 222 3.73 -12.79 -10.73
N GLY A 223 4.72 -13.03 -11.55
CA GLY A 223 6.11 -12.72 -11.20
C GLY A 223 7.11 -13.52 -12.00
N ASN A 224 8.39 -13.28 -11.70
CA ASN A 224 9.52 -14.02 -12.22
C ASN A 224 10.10 -15.04 -11.21
N ALA A 225 9.45 -15.17 -10.05
CA ALA A 225 9.81 -16.16 -9.05
C ALA A 225 9.66 -17.59 -9.59
N PRO A 226 10.50 -18.54 -9.14
CA PRO A 226 10.37 -19.95 -9.50
C PRO A 226 8.97 -20.51 -9.17
N ALA A 227 8.58 -21.56 -9.90
CA ALA A 227 7.32 -22.26 -9.62
C ALA A 227 7.32 -22.80 -8.18
N GLY A 228 6.19 -22.66 -7.47
CA GLY A 228 6.04 -23.13 -6.10
C GLY A 228 6.98 -22.47 -5.07
N SER A 229 7.38 -21.23 -5.27
CA SER A 229 8.28 -20.51 -4.35
C SER A 229 7.61 -19.51 -3.44
N PHE A 230 6.29 -19.26 -3.61
CA PHE A 230 5.54 -18.31 -2.81
C PHE A 230 4.33 -18.95 -2.11
N TYR A 231 4.14 -18.57 -0.85
CA TYR A 231 2.85 -18.72 -0.17
C TYR A 231 1.96 -17.52 -0.44
N LEU A 232 0.64 -17.70 -0.44
CA LEU A 232 -0.37 -16.63 -0.45
C LEU A 232 -0.28 -15.75 0.79
N GLY A 233 0.15 -16.34 1.91
CA GLY A 233 0.42 -15.62 3.14
C GLY A 233 0.71 -16.50 4.32
N ARG A 234 1.10 -15.83 5.42
CA ARG A 234 1.32 -16.40 6.73
C ARG A 234 0.84 -15.44 7.83
N PRO A 235 0.40 -15.93 9.02
CA PRO A 235 -0.16 -15.10 10.07
C PRO A 235 0.95 -14.49 10.93
N TRP A 236 1.23 -13.21 10.77
CA TRP A 236 2.15 -12.50 11.67
C TRP A 236 1.63 -12.45 13.12
N ARG A 237 0.29 -12.42 13.28
CA ARG A 237 -0.37 -12.51 14.58
C ARG A 237 -1.51 -13.55 14.52
N PRO A 238 -1.95 -14.09 15.68
CA PRO A 238 -2.84 -15.28 15.74
C PRO A 238 -4.13 -15.17 14.94
N TYR A 239 -4.78 -14.02 14.89
CA TYR A 239 -6.10 -13.85 14.27
C TYR A 239 -6.03 -13.26 12.85
N ALA A 240 -4.92 -13.42 12.18
CA ALA A 240 -4.71 -12.95 10.81
C ALA A 240 -5.83 -13.40 9.87
N LYS A 241 -6.31 -12.49 9.02
CA LYS A 241 -7.40 -12.74 8.07
C LYS A 241 -6.99 -12.27 6.68
N THR A 242 -7.01 -13.18 5.71
CA THR A 242 -6.74 -12.87 4.30
C THR A 242 -7.61 -13.73 3.39
N VAL A 243 -8.25 -13.11 2.41
CA VAL A 243 -9.14 -13.78 1.47
C VAL A 243 -8.82 -13.38 0.04
N TYR A 244 -8.72 -14.35 -0.86
CA TYR A 244 -8.59 -14.13 -2.31
C TYR A 244 -9.90 -14.51 -3.00
N LEU A 245 -10.50 -13.56 -3.70
CA LEU A 245 -11.78 -13.71 -4.40
C LEU A 245 -11.54 -13.58 -5.91
N ARG A 246 -11.84 -14.61 -6.69
CA ARG A 246 -11.78 -14.62 -8.16
C ARG A 246 -10.41 -14.17 -8.70
N CYS A 247 -9.33 -14.50 -7.98
CA CYS A 247 -7.98 -14.11 -8.35
C CYS A 247 -7.35 -15.07 -9.35
N GLU A 248 -6.45 -14.53 -10.18
CA GLU A 248 -5.59 -15.32 -11.05
C GLU A 248 -4.27 -15.58 -10.35
N LEU A 249 -3.94 -16.84 -10.07
CA LEU A 249 -2.77 -17.27 -9.34
C LEU A 249 -1.74 -17.89 -10.31
N GLY A 250 -0.58 -17.26 -10.42
CA GLY A 250 0.52 -17.73 -11.25
C GLY A 250 1.23 -18.95 -10.66
N LYS A 251 2.05 -19.60 -11.49
CA LYS A 251 2.77 -20.85 -11.16
C LYS A 251 3.70 -20.74 -9.93
N GLN A 252 4.08 -19.54 -9.52
CA GLN A 252 4.94 -19.31 -8.37
C GLN A 252 4.25 -19.61 -7.04
N ILE A 253 2.91 -19.70 -7.00
CA ILE A 253 2.17 -20.01 -5.78
C ILE A 253 2.27 -21.50 -5.48
N LYS A 254 2.65 -21.82 -4.23
CA LYS A 254 2.76 -23.20 -3.72
C LYS A 254 1.39 -23.88 -3.67
N PRO A 255 1.34 -25.19 -3.93
CA PRO A 255 0.09 -25.97 -3.81
C PRO A 255 -0.57 -25.87 -2.42
N GLU A 256 0.23 -25.83 -1.35
CA GLU A 256 -0.23 -25.68 0.04
C GLU A 256 -0.93 -24.35 0.28
N GLY A 257 -0.53 -23.32 -0.45
CA GLY A 257 -1.08 -21.96 -0.47
C GLY A 257 -0.71 -21.11 0.74
N TRP A 258 -0.73 -21.65 1.95
CA TRP A 258 -0.60 -20.92 3.20
C TRP A 258 0.41 -21.57 4.14
N ASP A 259 1.07 -20.75 4.94
CA ASP A 259 2.02 -21.16 5.98
C ASP A 259 1.49 -20.71 7.35
N HIS A 260 1.84 -21.41 8.42
CA HIS A 260 1.34 -21.13 9.77
C HIS A 260 2.37 -20.41 10.67
N TRP A 261 3.48 -19.97 10.10
CA TRP A 261 4.57 -19.25 10.80
C TRP A 261 5.19 -20.08 11.96
N ASP A 262 5.37 -21.39 11.75
CA ASP A 262 5.90 -22.35 12.75
C ASP A 262 5.15 -22.31 14.11
N LYS A 263 3.85 -21.92 14.10
CA LYS A 263 2.99 -21.83 15.28
C LYS A 263 1.71 -22.64 15.07
N GLU A 264 1.63 -23.82 15.66
CA GLU A 264 0.47 -24.72 15.52
C GLU A 264 -0.86 -24.04 15.89
N SER A 265 -0.87 -23.17 16.93
CA SER A 265 -2.07 -22.42 17.33
C SER A 265 -2.62 -21.51 16.22
N ASN A 266 -1.79 -21.05 15.31
CA ASN A 266 -2.24 -20.22 14.19
C ASN A 266 -3.18 -20.96 13.24
N LYS A 267 -3.04 -22.28 13.10
CA LYS A 267 -3.95 -23.10 12.30
C LYS A 267 -5.40 -23.05 12.81
N GLN A 268 -5.59 -22.79 14.09
CA GLN A 268 -6.92 -22.69 14.72
C GLN A 268 -7.47 -21.26 14.68
N THR A 269 -6.62 -20.26 14.75
CA THR A 269 -7.01 -18.85 14.92
C THR A 269 -7.02 -18.05 13.63
N ALA A 270 -6.10 -18.30 12.70
CA ALA A 270 -6.06 -17.61 11.40
C ALA A 270 -7.30 -17.95 10.55
N ARG A 271 -7.75 -17.00 9.76
CA ARG A 271 -8.91 -17.13 8.87
C ARG A 271 -8.48 -16.81 7.44
N TYR A 272 -7.98 -17.84 6.75
CA TYR A 272 -7.50 -17.76 5.38
C TYR A 272 -8.43 -18.48 4.45
N ALA A 273 -8.78 -17.83 3.34
CA ALA A 273 -9.74 -18.41 2.41
C ALA A 273 -9.48 -18.00 0.95
N GLU A 274 -10.03 -18.80 0.06
CA GLU A 274 -10.09 -18.53 -1.38
C GLU A 274 -11.51 -18.77 -1.90
N TYR A 275 -11.86 -18.05 -2.97
CA TYR A 275 -13.09 -18.26 -3.71
C TYR A 275 -12.83 -18.13 -5.20
N GLN A 276 -13.09 -19.21 -5.97
CA GLN A 276 -12.95 -19.23 -7.42
C GLN A 276 -11.59 -18.72 -7.93
N SER A 277 -10.52 -19.01 -7.19
CA SER A 277 -9.16 -18.77 -7.68
C SER A 277 -8.90 -19.62 -8.93
N ARG A 278 -8.21 -19.06 -9.92
CA ARG A 278 -7.89 -19.72 -11.20
C ARG A 278 -6.41 -19.57 -11.56
N GLY A 279 -5.98 -20.27 -12.59
CA GLY A 279 -4.59 -20.23 -13.08
C GLY A 279 -3.73 -21.36 -12.50
N PRO A 280 -2.47 -21.46 -12.93
CA PRO A 280 -1.60 -22.61 -12.62
C PRO A 280 -1.22 -22.74 -11.14
N GLY A 281 -1.34 -21.67 -10.34
CA GLY A 281 -1.14 -21.69 -8.89
C GLY A 281 -2.41 -21.96 -8.09
N ALA A 282 -3.57 -22.10 -8.74
CA ALA A 282 -4.81 -22.43 -8.09
C ALA A 282 -4.92 -23.95 -7.90
N ALA A 283 -4.67 -24.41 -6.67
CA ALA A 283 -4.67 -25.83 -6.30
C ALA A 283 -5.60 -26.11 -5.11
N PRO A 284 -6.93 -25.89 -5.21
CA PRO A 284 -7.85 -25.92 -4.07
C PRO A 284 -7.86 -27.26 -3.32
N LYS A 285 -7.58 -28.37 -4.01
CA LYS A 285 -7.51 -29.71 -3.41
C LYS A 285 -6.20 -29.99 -2.65
N GLN A 286 -5.17 -29.17 -2.85
CA GLN A 286 -3.84 -29.35 -2.26
C GLN A 286 -3.54 -28.27 -1.20
N ARG A 287 -4.48 -27.35 -0.96
CA ARG A 287 -4.36 -26.35 0.10
C ARG A 287 -4.30 -27.02 1.48
N VAL A 288 -3.59 -26.37 2.40
CA VAL A 288 -3.58 -26.81 3.80
C VAL A 288 -5.00 -26.95 4.34
N ALA A 289 -5.26 -27.97 5.15
CA ALA A 289 -6.62 -28.32 5.61
C ALA A 289 -7.29 -27.23 6.49
N TRP A 290 -6.51 -26.34 7.09
CA TRP A 290 -7.01 -25.25 7.92
C TRP A 290 -7.38 -23.97 7.12
N ALA A 291 -7.05 -23.91 5.84
CA ALA A 291 -7.55 -22.87 4.94
C ALA A 291 -8.88 -23.29 4.29
N ARG A 292 -9.71 -22.32 3.93
CA ARG A 292 -11.07 -22.57 3.46
C ARG A 292 -11.23 -22.26 1.98
N GLN A 293 -12.03 -23.08 1.31
CA GLN A 293 -12.66 -22.69 0.04
C GLN A 293 -14.07 -22.19 0.37
N LEU A 294 -14.36 -20.93 0.04
CA LEU A 294 -15.67 -20.34 0.34
C LEU A 294 -16.74 -20.86 -0.61
N SER A 295 -17.94 -21.05 -0.08
CA SER A 295 -19.16 -21.21 -0.88
C SER A 295 -19.60 -19.89 -1.49
N ASP A 296 -20.52 -19.93 -2.46
CA ASP A 296 -21.09 -18.74 -3.09
C ASP A 296 -21.77 -17.83 -2.07
N ALA A 297 -22.51 -18.39 -1.13
CA ALA A 297 -23.18 -17.65 -0.06
C ALA A 297 -22.20 -16.93 0.89
N GLU A 298 -21.06 -17.58 1.20
CA GLU A 298 -20.01 -16.97 2.00
C GLU A 298 -19.29 -15.86 1.25
N ALA A 299 -18.98 -16.08 -0.03
CA ALA A 299 -18.29 -15.10 -0.88
C ALA A 299 -19.14 -13.83 -1.10
N GLN A 300 -20.48 -13.96 -1.18
CA GLN A 300 -21.40 -12.82 -1.31
C GLN A 300 -21.37 -11.88 -0.10
N GLN A 301 -20.89 -12.33 1.07
CA GLN A 301 -20.74 -11.47 2.25
C GLN A 301 -19.54 -10.50 2.14
N TYR A 302 -18.62 -10.76 1.21
CA TYR A 302 -17.46 -9.88 0.97
C TYR A 302 -17.81 -8.81 -0.07
N THR A 303 -18.45 -7.74 0.36
CA THR A 303 -18.69 -6.54 -0.44
C THR A 303 -17.86 -5.38 0.09
N LEU A 304 -17.58 -4.35 -0.73
CA LEU A 304 -16.89 -3.14 -0.27
C LEU A 304 -17.58 -2.57 0.97
N GLN A 305 -18.92 -2.46 0.93
CA GLN A 305 -19.70 -1.89 2.02
C GLN A 305 -19.56 -2.71 3.33
N THR A 306 -19.61 -4.05 3.27
CA THR A 306 -19.46 -4.88 4.47
C THR A 306 -18.02 -4.90 4.99
N VAL A 307 -17.05 -5.07 4.11
CA VAL A 307 -15.63 -5.17 4.49
C VAL A 307 -15.11 -3.83 4.98
N LEU A 308 -15.41 -2.74 4.28
CA LEU A 308 -14.97 -1.39 4.63
C LEU A 308 -15.97 -0.64 5.53
N ARG A 309 -16.89 -1.37 6.16
CA ARG A 309 -17.79 -0.85 7.22
C ARG A 309 -18.51 0.42 6.78
N GLY A 310 -19.20 0.38 5.63
CA GLY A 310 -19.98 1.48 5.07
C GLY A 310 -19.18 2.56 4.35
N TRP A 311 -17.85 2.49 4.33
CA TRP A 311 -17.08 3.39 3.48
C TRP A 311 -17.06 2.85 2.04
N ASP A 312 -17.52 3.69 1.11
CA ASP A 312 -17.46 3.42 -0.33
C ASP A 312 -16.33 4.25 -0.97
N PRO A 313 -15.16 3.64 -1.25
CA PRO A 313 -14.03 4.34 -1.86
C PRO A 313 -14.22 4.62 -3.35
N THR A 314 -15.30 4.15 -3.98
CA THR A 314 -15.58 4.36 -5.41
C THR A 314 -16.37 5.64 -5.67
N GLN A 315 -17.01 6.17 -4.64
CA GLN A 315 -17.69 7.47 -4.69
C GLN A 315 -16.67 8.57 -4.34
N GLU A 316 -16.56 9.60 -5.18
CA GLU A 316 -15.75 10.81 -4.98
C GLU A 316 -16.47 11.84 -4.12
#